data_40453334f756bfbcbc6bac67412086f8
#
_entry.id   40453334f756bfbcbc6bac67412086f8
#
_cell.length_a   1.000
_cell.length_b   1.000
_cell.length_c   1.000
_cell.angle_alpha   90.00
_cell.angle_beta   90.00
_cell.angle_gamma   90.00
#
_symmetry.space_group_name_H-M   'P 1'
#
loop_
_entity.id
_entity.type
_entity.pdbx_description
1 polymer ?
#
loop_
_entity_poly.entity_id
_entity_poly.type
_entity_poly.pdbx_seq_one_letter_code
_entity_poly.pdbx_strand_id
1 'polypeptide(L)'
;TVQTFWLVYMMMETGLFSLLLLVVQAWDAINDPLIGTLIDNDKKKYKIGKYKTYILIGACGLLVGGAAVFMPFPGAPTLVKAILFILGYVIWDAAYTVANVPYGTMLNLVSEDAGERAQLSVFRSIGGAVGGMIPGMILPMLIWNKVTFDPAKPTWFLDKIEIPEGAESAFAPENFLNNPVTGNAYVAGDKVLSPLTGGQIEVLLGENVFWAALIMGVLAFVFFIFMIKNITIRGNEYAQLNDEGEKVNLIKSFGTFMKNRPAVGCTIAAMGMFLGMQSA
;
A
#
# COMPACT_ATOMS: atom_id res chain seq x y z
N THR A 1 3.06 1.97 8.49
CA THR A 1 4.22 2.64 7.83
C THR A 1 3.81 3.88 7.02
N VAL A 2 2.77 3.82 6.17
CA VAL A 2 2.28 5.04 5.47
C VAL A 2 1.85 6.09 6.48
N GLN A 3 1.02 5.71 7.44
CA GLN A 3 0.56 6.60 8.51
C GLN A 3 1.75 7.20 9.29
N THR A 4 2.70 6.38 9.71
CA THR A 4 3.89 6.83 10.45
C THR A 4 4.72 7.82 9.63
N PHE A 5 4.92 7.56 8.35
CA PHE A 5 5.66 8.47 7.47
C PHE A 5 4.96 9.82 7.34
N TRP A 6 3.65 9.82 7.07
CA TRP A 6 2.92 11.07 6.83
C TRP A 6 2.63 11.87 8.11
N LEU A 7 2.40 11.21 9.24
CA LEU A 7 2.15 11.90 10.51
C LEU A 7 3.43 12.31 11.25
N VAL A 8 4.46 11.44 11.26
CA VAL A 8 5.67 11.67 12.05
C VAL A 8 6.72 12.43 11.26
N TYR A 9 7.03 12.00 10.02
CA TYR A 9 8.09 12.62 9.23
C TYR A 9 7.59 13.81 8.41
N MET A 10 6.49 13.64 7.68
CA MET A 10 5.90 14.71 6.87
C MET A 10 5.14 15.72 7.72
N MET A 11 4.90 15.44 9.02
CA MET A 11 4.21 16.31 9.97
C MET A 11 2.85 16.81 9.47
N MET A 12 2.09 15.91 8.85
CA MET A 12 0.72 16.21 8.42
C MET A 12 -0.22 16.15 9.62
N GLU A 13 -1.13 17.12 9.72
CA GLU A 13 -2.16 17.14 10.76
C GLU A 13 -3.01 15.87 10.72
N THR A 14 -3.25 15.26 11.89
CA THR A 14 -3.97 13.98 12.00
C THR A 14 -5.38 14.05 11.43
N GLY A 15 -6.09 15.16 11.67
CA GLY A 15 -7.44 15.36 11.13
C GLY A 15 -7.47 15.40 9.62
N LEU A 16 -6.55 16.17 9.02
CA LEU A 16 -6.40 16.25 7.56
C LEU A 16 -6.00 14.89 6.97
N PHE A 17 -5.01 14.21 7.56
CA PHE A 17 -4.58 12.89 7.10
C PHE A 17 -5.72 11.87 7.12
N SER A 18 -6.50 11.83 8.21
CA SER A 18 -7.66 10.93 8.32
C SER A 18 -8.73 11.23 7.28
N LEU A 19 -9.00 12.51 7.00
CA LEU A 19 -9.92 12.92 5.95
C LEU A 19 -9.44 12.47 4.57
N LEU A 20 -8.15 12.68 4.26
CA LEU A 20 -7.55 12.28 3.00
C LEU A 20 -7.59 10.76 2.82
N LEU A 21 -7.30 9.99 3.86
CA LEU A 21 -7.44 8.52 3.84
C LEU A 21 -8.87 8.10 3.54
N LEU A 22 -9.87 8.74 4.15
CA LEU A 22 -11.27 8.43 3.90
C LEU A 22 -11.64 8.70 2.43
N VAL A 23 -11.18 9.82 1.87
CA VAL A 23 -11.40 10.16 0.45
C VAL A 23 -10.78 9.11 -0.47
N VAL A 24 -9.54 8.68 -0.19
CA VAL A 24 -8.85 7.68 -1.01
C VAL A 24 -9.51 6.30 -0.87
N GLN A 25 -9.93 5.90 0.32
CA GLN A 25 -10.68 4.64 0.51
C GLN A 25 -12.03 4.64 -0.20
N ALA A 26 -12.72 5.78 -0.22
CA ALA A 26 -13.96 5.92 -0.99
C ALA A 26 -13.70 5.83 -2.51
N TRP A 27 -12.57 6.38 -2.97
CA TRP A 27 -12.11 6.25 -4.36
C TRP A 27 -11.80 4.78 -4.70
N ASP A 28 -11.07 4.07 -3.84
CA ASP A 28 -10.71 2.65 -4.02
C ASP A 28 -11.95 1.77 -4.24
N ALA A 29 -12.98 1.96 -3.44
CA ALA A 29 -14.23 1.23 -3.58
C ALA A 29 -14.92 1.42 -4.95
N ILE A 30 -14.68 2.55 -5.63
CA ILE A 30 -15.19 2.82 -6.97
C ILE A 30 -14.21 2.34 -8.04
N ASN A 31 -12.91 2.56 -7.82
CA ASN A 31 -11.84 2.30 -8.76
C ASN A 31 -11.69 0.80 -9.08
N ASP A 32 -11.77 -0.05 -8.07
CA ASP A 32 -11.60 -1.50 -8.22
C ASP A 32 -12.58 -2.14 -9.21
N PRO A 33 -13.91 -1.94 -9.09
CA PRO A 33 -14.86 -2.45 -10.06
C PRO A 33 -14.69 -1.84 -11.46
N LEU A 34 -14.29 -0.58 -11.55
CA LEU A 34 -14.06 0.09 -12.84
C LEU A 34 -12.87 -0.54 -13.57
N ILE A 35 -11.73 -0.67 -12.90
CA ILE A 35 -10.53 -1.29 -13.49
C ILE A 35 -10.80 -2.75 -13.86
N GLY A 36 -11.48 -3.52 -12.98
CA GLY A 36 -11.87 -4.89 -13.28
C GLY A 36 -12.68 -4.97 -14.57
N THR A 37 -13.71 -4.11 -14.70
CA THR A 37 -14.55 -4.07 -15.90
C THR A 37 -13.77 -3.63 -17.16
N LEU A 38 -12.85 -2.68 -17.03
CA LEU A 38 -12.00 -2.26 -18.15
C LEU A 38 -11.12 -3.40 -18.64
N ILE A 39 -10.51 -4.15 -17.72
CA ILE A 39 -9.69 -5.33 -18.05
C ILE A 39 -10.55 -6.40 -18.70
N ASP A 40 -11.72 -6.71 -18.16
CA ASP A 40 -12.59 -7.76 -18.70
C ASP A 40 -13.07 -7.44 -20.12
N ASN A 41 -13.41 -6.18 -20.38
CA ASN A 41 -13.90 -5.72 -21.68
C ASN A 41 -12.79 -5.47 -22.73
N ASP A 42 -11.52 -5.59 -22.36
CA ASP A 42 -10.43 -5.41 -23.31
C ASP A 42 -10.31 -6.62 -24.27
N LYS A 43 -10.51 -6.36 -25.56
CA LYS A 43 -10.44 -7.33 -26.65
C LYS A 43 -9.06 -7.39 -27.33
N LYS A 44 -8.12 -6.54 -26.90
CA LYS A 44 -6.81 -6.45 -27.54
C LYS A 44 -5.98 -7.70 -27.27
N LYS A 45 -5.41 -8.25 -28.35
CA LYS A 45 -4.47 -9.39 -28.25
C LYS A 45 -3.08 -8.90 -27.90
N TYR A 46 -2.52 -9.39 -26.82
CA TYR A 46 -1.19 -9.05 -26.32
C TYR A 46 -0.18 -10.15 -26.59
N LYS A 47 1.08 -9.79 -26.88
CA LYS A 47 2.15 -10.75 -27.21
C LYS A 47 2.45 -11.75 -26.08
N ILE A 48 2.35 -11.32 -24.84
CA ILE A 48 2.65 -12.15 -23.64
C ILE A 48 1.40 -12.68 -22.94
N GLY A 49 0.20 -12.44 -23.52
CA GLY A 49 -1.10 -12.72 -22.92
C GLY A 49 -1.71 -11.48 -22.27
N LYS A 50 -3.04 -11.46 -22.17
CA LYS A 50 -3.82 -10.32 -21.64
C LYS A 50 -3.47 -10.05 -20.17
N TYR A 51 -3.69 -11.03 -19.32
CA TYR A 51 -3.51 -10.87 -17.88
C TYR A 51 -2.05 -10.64 -17.50
N LYS A 52 -1.10 -11.32 -18.13
CA LYS A 52 0.34 -11.07 -17.92
C LYS A 52 0.75 -9.64 -18.25
N THR A 53 0.15 -9.06 -19.30
CA THR A 53 0.43 -7.66 -19.70
C THR A 53 -0.10 -6.69 -18.65
N TYR A 54 -1.32 -6.88 -18.16
CA TYR A 54 -1.88 -6.02 -17.12
C TYR A 54 -1.10 -6.12 -15.81
N ILE A 55 -0.68 -7.33 -15.41
CA ILE A 55 0.19 -7.52 -14.23
C ILE A 55 1.50 -6.75 -14.40
N LEU A 56 2.11 -6.78 -15.58
CA LEU A 56 3.35 -6.05 -15.85
C LEU A 56 3.15 -4.53 -15.75
N ILE A 57 2.04 -4.02 -16.33
CA ILE A 57 1.68 -2.59 -16.24
C ILE A 57 1.45 -2.20 -14.77
N GLY A 58 0.68 -3.01 -14.03
CA GLY A 58 0.45 -2.79 -12.61
C GLY A 58 1.73 -2.85 -11.78
N ALA A 59 2.64 -3.78 -12.07
CA ALA A 59 3.93 -3.88 -11.40
C ALA A 59 4.80 -2.63 -11.60
N CYS A 60 4.83 -2.08 -12.84
CA CYS A 60 5.50 -0.81 -13.11
C CYS A 60 4.83 0.34 -12.33
N GLY A 61 3.51 0.39 -12.33
CA GLY A 61 2.74 1.40 -11.61
C GLY A 61 2.93 1.32 -10.09
N LEU A 62 3.00 0.11 -9.53
CA LEU A 62 3.31 -0.10 -8.10
C LEU A 62 4.69 0.41 -7.71
N LEU A 63 5.69 0.20 -8.55
CA LEU A 63 7.04 0.72 -8.32
C LEU A 63 7.04 2.25 -8.28
N VAL A 64 6.41 2.89 -9.27
CA VAL A 64 6.34 4.36 -9.37
C VAL A 64 5.46 4.94 -8.29
N GLY A 65 4.25 4.40 -8.09
CA GLY A 65 3.30 4.86 -7.08
C GLY A 65 3.81 4.65 -5.66
N GLY A 66 4.43 3.50 -5.39
CA GLY A 66 5.05 3.22 -4.09
C GLY A 66 6.17 4.20 -3.75
N ALA A 67 7.03 4.54 -4.71
CA ALA A 67 8.04 5.57 -4.54
C ALA A 67 7.41 6.96 -4.33
N ALA A 68 6.35 7.30 -5.07
CA ALA A 68 5.67 8.59 -4.96
C ALA A 68 4.99 8.80 -3.60
N VAL A 69 4.37 7.74 -3.04
CA VAL A 69 3.72 7.80 -1.70
C VAL A 69 4.70 8.15 -0.60
N PHE A 70 5.96 7.70 -0.71
CA PHE A 70 6.99 7.90 0.30
C PHE A 70 8.03 8.97 -0.08
N MET A 71 7.70 9.85 -1.02
CA MET A 71 8.59 10.93 -1.43
C MET A 71 8.78 11.95 -0.29
N PRO A 72 10.03 12.23 0.16
CA PRO A 72 10.30 13.03 1.35
C PRO A 72 10.29 14.54 1.04
N PHE A 73 9.22 15.23 1.39
CA PHE A 73 9.09 16.69 1.28
C PHE A 73 8.51 17.31 2.57
N PRO A 74 9.19 17.16 3.74
CA PRO A 74 8.65 17.63 5.01
C PRO A 74 8.47 19.17 5.05
N GLY A 75 9.32 19.94 4.36
CA GLY A 75 9.22 21.40 4.24
C GLY A 75 8.14 21.92 3.30
N ALA A 76 7.40 21.05 2.57
CA ALA A 76 6.38 21.49 1.65
C ALA A 76 5.14 22.06 2.38
N PRO A 77 4.45 23.08 1.81
CA PRO A 77 3.18 23.57 2.35
C PRO A 77 2.13 22.45 2.48
N THR A 78 1.24 22.55 3.46
CA THR A 78 0.22 21.54 3.77
C THR A 78 -0.61 21.12 2.55
N LEU A 79 -0.99 22.10 1.70
CA LEU A 79 -1.73 21.84 0.46
C LEU A 79 -0.92 20.95 -0.51
N VAL A 80 0.37 21.23 -0.66
CA VAL A 80 1.26 20.45 -1.53
C VAL A 80 1.41 19.03 -0.99
N LYS A 81 1.60 18.87 0.32
CA LYS A 81 1.63 17.55 0.99
C LYS A 81 0.34 16.76 0.73
N ALA A 82 -0.82 17.40 0.88
CA ALA A 82 -2.11 16.76 0.63
C ALA A 82 -2.25 16.29 -0.84
N ILE A 83 -1.85 17.12 -1.80
CA ILE A 83 -1.87 16.78 -3.23
C ILE A 83 -0.91 15.63 -3.52
N LEU A 84 0.32 15.66 -3.00
CA LEU A 84 1.30 14.60 -3.18
C LEU A 84 0.82 13.28 -2.58
N PHE A 85 0.21 13.33 -1.39
CA PHE A 85 -0.39 12.14 -0.76
C PHE A 85 -1.48 11.53 -1.64
N ILE A 86 -2.46 12.34 -2.07
CA ILE A 86 -3.57 11.85 -2.89
C ILE A 86 -3.06 11.27 -4.21
N LEU A 87 -2.21 12.01 -4.93
CA LEU A 87 -1.68 11.56 -6.23
C LEU A 87 -0.86 10.28 -6.10
N GLY A 88 0.07 10.24 -5.14
CA GLY A 88 0.91 9.07 -4.91
C GLY A 88 0.07 7.84 -4.54
N TYR A 89 -0.89 8.04 -3.63
CA TYR A 89 -1.74 6.95 -3.16
C TYR A 89 -2.69 6.44 -4.25
N VAL A 90 -3.36 7.34 -4.99
CA VAL A 90 -4.26 6.97 -6.10
C VAL A 90 -3.52 6.21 -7.20
N ILE A 91 -2.31 6.63 -7.56
CA ILE A 91 -1.48 5.93 -8.54
C ILE A 91 -1.11 4.54 -8.03
N TRP A 92 -0.67 4.45 -6.77
CA TRP A 92 -0.27 3.19 -6.14
C TRP A 92 -1.45 2.22 -6.05
N ASP A 93 -2.60 2.69 -5.61
CA ASP A 93 -3.84 1.96 -5.45
C ASP A 93 -4.39 1.44 -6.80
N ALA A 94 -4.52 2.32 -7.80
CA ALA A 94 -4.92 1.93 -9.14
C ALA A 94 -3.97 0.87 -9.75
N ALA A 95 -2.66 1.03 -9.56
CA ALA A 95 -1.66 0.08 -10.03
C ALA A 95 -1.77 -1.27 -9.30
N TYR A 96 -2.08 -1.25 -8.00
CA TYR A 96 -2.35 -2.46 -7.22
C TYR A 96 -3.53 -3.22 -7.81
N THR A 97 -4.64 -2.56 -8.09
CA THR A 97 -5.83 -3.17 -8.68
C THR A 97 -5.54 -3.73 -10.07
N VAL A 98 -4.83 -2.97 -10.92
CA VAL A 98 -4.42 -3.41 -12.26
C VAL A 98 -3.55 -4.68 -12.22
N ALA A 99 -2.74 -4.87 -11.18
CA ALA A 99 -1.96 -6.10 -11.00
C ALA A 99 -2.76 -7.21 -10.33
N ASN A 100 -3.52 -6.90 -9.27
CA ASN A 100 -4.14 -7.88 -8.39
C ASN A 100 -5.36 -8.57 -9.01
N VAL A 101 -6.19 -7.85 -9.77
CA VAL A 101 -7.37 -8.42 -10.44
C VAL A 101 -6.97 -9.52 -11.43
N PRO A 102 -6.06 -9.26 -12.40
CA PRO A 102 -5.59 -10.32 -13.31
C PRO A 102 -4.88 -11.45 -12.57
N TYR A 103 -4.10 -11.14 -11.54
CA TYR A 103 -3.41 -12.15 -10.74
C TYR A 103 -4.39 -13.12 -10.07
N GLY A 104 -5.51 -12.60 -9.54
CA GLY A 104 -6.59 -13.43 -8.99
C GLY A 104 -7.27 -14.30 -10.06
N THR A 105 -7.58 -13.72 -11.22
CA THR A 105 -8.25 -14.39 -12.32
C THR A 105 -7.38 -15.50 -12.93
N MET A 106 -6.07 -15.28 -13.06
CA MET A 106 -5.14 -16.26 -13.60
C MET A 106 -5.16 -17.59 -12.85
N LEU A 107 -5.44 -17.59 -11.56
CA LEU A 107 -5.52 -18.81 -10.76
C LEU A 107 -6.51 -19.83 -11.36
N ASN A 108 -7.63 -19.33 -11.89
CA ASN A 108 -8.65 -20.16 -12.53
C ASN A 108 -8.28 -20.62 -13.93
N LEU A 109 -7.30 -19.96 -14.56
CA LEU A 109 -6.87 -20.25 -15.94
C LEU A 109 -5.60 -21.10 -16.02
N VAL A 110 -4.90 -21.27 -14.91
CA VAL A 110 -3.67 -22.09 -14.84
C VAL A 110 -4.03 -23.59 -14.82
N SER A 111 -5.11 -23.97 -14.14
CA SER A 111 -5.58 -25.35 -14.08
C SER A 111 -7.10 -25.44 -14.17
N GLU A 112 -7.59 -26.47 -14.84
CA GLU A 112 -9.02 -26.84 -14.90
C GLU A 112 -9.43 -27.71 -13.70
N ASP A 113 -8.49 -28.38 -13.04
CA ASP A 113 -8.75 -29.21 -11.87
C ASP A 113 -8.98 -28.37 -10.59
N ALA A 114 -10.07 -28.67 -9.89
CA ALA A 114 -10.44 -27.93 -8.67
C ALA A 114 -9.47 -28.17 -7.51
N GLY A 115 -8.87 -29.37 -7.42
CA GLY A 115 -7.89 -29.72 -6.39
C GLY A 115 -6.57 -28.95 -6.59
N GLU A 116 -6.08 -28.89 -7.83
CA GLU A 116 -4.89 -28.09 -8.16
C GLU A 116 -5.11 -26.60 -7.89
N ARG A 117 -6.28 -26.05 -8.23
CA ARG A 117 -6.61 -24.64 -7.91
C ARG A 117 -6.64 -24.38 -6.41
N ALA A 118 -7.16 -25.32 -5.62
CA ALA A 118 -7.14 -25.21 -4.17
C ALA A 118 -5.70 -25.17 -3.62
N GLN A 119 -4.81 -26.06 -4.11
CA GLN A 119 -3.40 -26.06 -3.72
C GLN A 119 -2.70 -24.75 -4.13
N LEU A 120 -2.93 -24.25 -5.35
CA LEU A 120 -2.39 -22.98 -5.80
C LEU A 120 -2.85 -21.81 -4.90
N SER A 121 -4.10 -21.81 -4.45
CA SER A 121 -4.63 -20.82 -3.50
C SER A 121 -3.94 -20.89 -2.16
N VAL A 122 -3.62 -22.08 -1.64
CA VAL A 122 -2.86 -22.27 -0.40
C VAL A 122 -1.44 -21.71 -0.56
N PHE A 123 -0.73 -22.06 -1.63
CA PHE A 123 0.61 -21.54 -1.89
C PHE A 123 0.62 -20.02 -2.07
N ARG A 124 -0.42 -19.45 -2.71
CA ARG A 124 -0.61 -17.99 -2.80
C ARG A 124 -0.73 -17.35 -1.40
N SER A 125 -1.52 -17.97 -0.52
CA SER A 125 -1.71 -17.47 0.85
C SER A 125 -0.42 -17.56 1.67
N ILE A 126 0.32 -18.65 1.56
CA ILE A 126 1.63 -18.82 2.19
C ILE A 126 2.61 -17.78 1.66
N GLY A 127 2.67 -17.61 0.35
CA GLY A 127 3.52 -16.59 -0.29
C GLY A 127 3.17 -15.16 0.17
N GLY A 128 1.88 -14.85 0.31
CA GLY A 128 1.42 -13.58 0.85
C GLY A 128 1.84 -13.36 2.32
N ALA A 129 1.69 -14.38 3.15
CA ALA A 129 2.12 -14.33 4.55
C ALA A 129 3.64 -14.11 4.68
N VAL A 130 4.45 -14.91 3.98
CA VAL A 130 5.92 -14.76 3.98
C VAL A 130 6.32 -13.41 3.40
N GLY A 131 5.70 -12.99 2.29
CA GLY A 131 5.94 -11.69 1.65
C GLY A 131 5.60 -10.50 2.54
N GLY A 132 4.63 -10.63 3.45
CA GLY A 132 4.30 -9.62 4.46
C GLY A 132 5.23 -9.63 5.66
N MET A 133 5.64 -10.83 6.13
CA MET A 133 6.53 -10.96 7.29
C MET A 133 7.93 -10.40 7.05
N ILE A 134 8.53 -10.67 5.90
CA ILE A 134 9.90 -10.24 5.58
C ILE A 134 10.06 -8.72 5.65
N PRO A 135 9.25 -7.90 4.95
CA PRO A 135 9.29 -6.46 5.10
C PRO A 135 8.98 -6.00 6.53
N GLY A 136 8.01 -6.63 7.21
CA GLY A 136 7.65 -6.31 8.58
C GLY A 136 8.81 -6.45 9.58
N MET A 137 9.72 -7.38 9.34
CA MET A 137 10.92 -7.58 10.17
C MET A 137 12.10 -6.68 9.75
N ILE A 138 12.30 -6.51 8.46
CA ILE A 138 13.49 -5.81 7.92
C ILE A 138 13.30 -4.29 7.89
N LEU A 139 12.11 -3.80 7.50
CA LEU A 139 11.86 -2.37 7.35
C LEU A 139 12.14 -1.55 8.62
N PRO A 140 11.69 -1.96 9.83
CA PRO A 140 12.00 -1.22 11.04
C PRO A 140 13.51 -1.03 11.26
N MET A 141 14.32 -2.02 10.89
CA MET A 141 15.78 -1.93 11.03
C MET A 141 16.42 -0.94 10.06
N LEU A 142 15.78 -0.69 8.93
CA LEU A 142 16.30 0.21 7.88
C LEU A 142 15.83 1.66 8.07
N ILE A 143 14.60 1.85 8.58
CA ILE A 143 13.95 3.17 8.63
C ILE A 143 14.10 3.87 9.98
N TRP A 144 14.36 3.10 11.05
CA TRP A 144 14.59 3.66 12.38
C TRP A 144 16.07 3.68 12.71
N ASN A 145 16.53 4.81 13.28
CA ASN A 145 17.89 4.93 13.80
C ASN A 145 17.85 5.25 15.30
N LYS A 146 18.71 4.56 16.06
CA LYS A 146 18.89 4.81 17.48
C LYS A 146 19.95 5.90 17.64
N VAL A 147 19.56 6.98 18.28
CA VAL A 147 20.44 8.10 18.57
C VAL A 147 20.47 8.33 20.08
N THR A 148 21.65 8.62 20.62
CA THR A 148 21.80 8.93 22.04
C THR A 148 21.33 10.36 22.28
N PHE A 149 20.42 10.55 23.22
CA PHE A 149 19.96 11.86 23.61
C PHE A 149 21.08 12.63 24.33
N ASP A 150 21.40 13.82 23.84
CA ASP A 150 22.35 14.72 24.48
C ASP A 150 21.58 15.87 25.16
N PRO A 151 21.53 15.93 26.50
CA PRO A 151 20.85 17.00 27.22
C PRO A 151 21.41 18.37 26.92
N ALA A 152 22.69 18.48 26.54
CA ALA A 152 23.33 19.74 26.17
C ALA A 152 22.93 20.24 24.77
N LYS A 153 22.48 19.34 23.91
CA LYS A 153 22.02 19.62 22.54
C LYS A 153 20.73 18.85 22.25
N PRO A 154 19.63 19.18 22.91
CA PRO A 154 18.39 18.40 22.83
C PRO A 154 17.78 18.35 21.43
N THR A 155 18.14 19.28 20.56
CA THR A 155 17.62 19.39 19.19
C THR A 155 18.56 18.89 18.10
N TRP A 156 19.71 18.29 18.48
CA TRP A 156 20.72 17.86 17.50
C TRP A 156 20.19 16.86 16.42
N PHE A 157 19.22 16.05 16.75
CA PHE A 157 18.61 15.13 15.79
C PHE A 157 17.69 15.85 14.79
N LEU A 158 17.25 17.08 15.10
CA LEU A 158 16.44 17.90 14.21
C LEU A 158 17.27 18.38 12.99
N ASP A 159 18.59 18.39 13.08
CA ASP A 159 19.48 18.64 11.94
C ASP A 159 19.29 17.58 10.81
N LYS A 160 18.68 16.46 11.15
CA LYS A 160 18.38 15.36 10.23
C LYS A 160 16.92 15.30 9.78
N ILE A 161 16.11 16.21 10.27
CA ILE A 161 14.70 16.36 9.92
C ILE A 161 14.54 17.78 9.40
N GLU A 162 14.07 17.95 8.18
CA GLU A 162 13.72 19.27 7.68
C GLU A 162 12.50 19.78 8.44
N ILE A 163 12.72 20.79 9.30
CA ILE A 163 11.64 21.43 10.05
C ILE A 163 10.90 22.35 9.09
N PRO A 164 9.56 22.22 8.95
CA PRO A 164 8.79 23.15 8.14
C PRO A 164 8.96 24.58 8.61
N GLU A 165 9.09 25.52 7.69
CA GLU A 165 9.19 26.94 7.97
C GLU A 165 7.99 27.40 8.84
N GLY A 166 8.26 28.05 9.95
CA GLY A 166 7.26 28.47 10.93
C GLY A 166 6.91 27.44 12.01
N ALA A 167 7.50 26.26 11.98
CA ALA A 167 7.31 25.22 12.99
C ALA A 167 8.42 25.15 14.05
N GLU A 168 9.40 26.05 14.01
CA GLU A 168 10.59 26.05 14.89
C GLU A 168 10.22 26.09 16.37
N SER A 169 9.19 26.87 16.73
CA SER A 169 8.71 26.95 18.12
C SER A 169 8.14 25.63 18.63
N ALA A 170 7.58 24.80 17.76
CA ALA A 170 7.05 23.50 18.13
C ALA A 170 8.16 22.48 18.45
N PHE A 171 9.37 22.72 17.94
CA PHE A 171 10.58 21.95 18.21
C PHE A 171 11.46 22.58 19.28
N ALA A 172 10.95 23.57 20.03
CA ALA A 172 11.65 24.10 21.17
C ALA A 172 11.94 23.00 22.20
N PRO A 173 13.07 23.11 22.96
CA PRO A 173 13.48 22.07 23.92
C PRO A 173 12.39 21.61 24.90
N GLU A 174 11.54 22.54 25.31
CA GLU A 174 10.41 22.27 26.22
C GLU A 174 9.31 21.39 25.58
N ASN A 175 9.15 21.45 24.25
CA ASN A 175 8.16 20.69 23.49
C ASN A 175 8.76 19.45 22.84
N PHE A 176 10.02 19.19 23.08
CA PHE A 176 10.81 18.17 22.41
C PHE A 176 10.25 16.75 22.54
N LEU A 177 9.53 16.47 23.61
CA LEU A 177 8.95 15.15 23.91
C LEU A 177 7.70 14.83 23.12
N ASN A 178 7.08 15.84 22.56
CA ASN A 178 5.80 15.69 21.90
C ASN A 178 5.91 16.03 20.42
N ASN A 179 5.32 15.22 19.58
CA ASN A 179 5.14 15.54 18.18
C ASN A 179 4.26 16.81 18.11
N PRO A 180 4.77 17.92 17.55
CA PRO A 180 4.04 19.20 17.56
C PRO A 180 2.75 19.16 16.74
N VAL A 181 2.65 18.24 15.78
CA VAL A 181 1.48 18.11 14.90
C VAL A 181 0.40 17.23 15.53
N THR A 182 0.79 16.17 16.22
CA THR A 182 -0.16 15.22 16.82
C THR A 182 -0.44 15.49 18.30
N GLY A 183 0.39 16.32 18.96
CA GLY A 183 0.33 16.54 20.40
C GLY A 183 0.72 15.34 21.27
N ASN A 184 1.03 14.21 20.63
CA ASN A 184 1.39 12.98 21.31
C ASN A 184 2.91 12.84 21.44
N ALA A 185 3.35 12.05 22.42
CA ALA A 185 4.76 11.68 22.54
C ALA A 185 5.28 11.04 21.24
N TYR A 186 6.53 11.32 20.89
CA TYR A 186 7.18 10.63 19.79
C TYR A 186 7.23 9.14 20.09
N VAL A 187 6.62 8.35 19.22
CA VAL A 187 6.52 6.91 19.36
C VAL A 187 7.27 6.23 18.22
N ALA A 188 8.21 5.37 18.57
CA ALA A 188 8.83 4.46 17.63
C ALA A 188 8.18 3.08 17.78
N GLY A 189 7.19 2.80 16.96
CA GLY A 189 6.29 1.68 17.20
C GLY A 189 5.50 1.91 18.49
N ASP A 190 5.40 0.89 19.35
CA ASP A 190 4.70 1.01 20.65
C ASP A 190 5.58 1.57 21.79
N LYS A 191 6.77 2.07 21.45
CA LYS A 191 7.71 2.59 22.47
C LYS A 191 7.66 4.12 22.50
N VAL A 192 7.26 4.65 23.63
CA VAL A 192 7.37 6.07 23.93
C VAL A 192 8.84 6.44 24.04
N LEU A 193 9.27 7.39 23.22
CA LEU A 193 10.63 7.94 23.30
C LEU A 193 10.71 8.85 24.52
N SER A 194 11.38 8.39 25.56
CA SER A 194 11.62 9.20 26.77
C SER A 194 13.06 9.69 26.78
N PRO A 195 13.30 10.99 26.57
CA PRO A 195 14.62 11.60 26.74
C PRO A 195 15.05 11.70 28.19
N LEU A 196 14.13 11.50 29.15
CA LEU A 196 14.41 11.64 30.57
C LEU A 196 15.32 10.56 31.17
N THR A 197 15.58 9.47 30.43
CA THR A 197 16.37 8.34 30.95
C THR A 197 17.83 8.34 30.53
N GLY A 198 18.32 9.39 29.83
CA GLY A 198 19.67 9.37 29.21
C GLY A 198 19.83 8.24 28.18
N GLY A 199 18.70 7.69 27.72
CA GLY A 199 18.62 6.54 26.86
C GLY A 199 18.76 6.90 25.38
N GLN A 200 18.76 5.87 24.57
CA GLN A 200 18.68 6.00 23.13
C GLN A 200 17.25 6.33 22.71
N ILE A 201 17.10 7.31 21.83
CA ILE A 201 15.83 7.61 21.14
C ILE A 201 15.87 7.03 19.74
N GLU A 202 14.74 6.52 19.28
CA GLU A 202 14.59 6.01 17.91
C GLU A 202 13.96 7.12 17.05
N VAL A 203 14.66 7.51 15.98
CA VAL A 203 14.22 8.57 15.05
C VAL A 203 13.88 7.93 13.71
N LEU A 204 12.73 8.30 13.14
CA LEU A 204 12.33 7.87 11.79
C LEU A 204 13.14 8.66 10.76
N LEU A 205 13.91 7.94 9.95
CA LEU A 205 14.64 8.50 8.83
C LEU A 205 13.75 8.46 7.56
N GLY A 206 13.11 9.58 7.24
CA GLY A 206 12.17 9.65 6.13
C GLY A 206 12.79 9.36 4.77
N GLU A 207 14.03 9.78 4.53
CA GLU A 207 14.76 9.42 3.32
C GLU A 207 14.98 7.90 3.22
N ASN A 208 15.27 7.24 4.34
CA ASN A 208 15.42 5.79 4.37
C ASN A 208 14.10 5.10 4.08
N VAL A 209 12.96 5.67 4.49
CA VAL A 209 11.63 5.15 4.15
C VAL A 209 11.42 5.16 2.64
N PHE A 210 11.78 6.25 1.96
CA PHE A 210 11.72 6.34 0.50
C PHE A 210 12.60 5.28 -0.18
N TRP A 211 13.88 5.17 0.23
CA TRP A 211 14.78 4.19 -0.34
C TRP A 211 14.35 2.75 -0.06
N ALA A 212 13.85 2.48 1.15
CA ALA A 212 13.30 1.17 1.50
C ALA A 212 12.07 0.82 0.65
N ALA A 213 11.16 1.77 0.43
CA ALA A 213 10.01 1.59 -0.44
C ALA A 213 10.43 1.31 -1.89
N LEU A 214 11.42 2.05 -2.39
CA LEU A 214 11.96 1.86 -3.74
C LEU A 214 12.63 0.47 -3.90
N ILE A 215 13.45 0.05 -2.95
CA ILE A 215 14.11 -1.27 -2.97
C ILE A 215 13.05 -2.38 -2.93
N MET A 216 12.06 -2.28 -2.05
CA MET A 216 10.97 -3.26 -1.98
C MET A 216 10.13 -3.26 -3.25
N GLY A 217 9.88 -2.10 -3.85
CA GLY A 217 9.19 -1.98 -5.13
C GLY A 217 9.94 -2.66 -6.27
N VAL A 218 11.27 -2.46 -6.36
CA VAL A 218 12.12 -3.13 -7.35
C VAL A 218 12.12 -4.64 -7.13
N LEU A 219 12.23 -5.10 -5.88
CA LEU A 219 12.19 -6.52 -5.55
C LEU A 219 10.85 -7.15 -5.94
N ALA A 220 9.73 -6.49 -5.63
CA ALA A 220 8.40 -6.93 -6.03
C ALA A 220 8.27 -6.98 -7.56
N PHE A 221 8.80 -5.98 -8.28
CA PHE A 221 8.80 -5.95 -9.73
C PHE A 221 9.57 -7.14 -10.33
N VAL A 222 10.74 -7.48 -9.77
CA VAL A 222 11.52 -8.66 -10.18
C VAL A 222 10.74 -9.95 -9.97
N PHE A 223 10.05 -10.09 -8.82
CA PHE A 223 9.19 -11.25 -8.57
C PHE A 223 8.00 -11.33 -9.53
N PHE A 224 7.38 -10.22 -9.89
CA PHE A 224 6.33 -10.22 -10.91
C PHE A 224 6.86 -10.66 -12.29
N ILE A 225 8.05 -10.21 -12.69
CA ILE A 225 8.68 -10.67 -13.93
C ILE A 225 8.97 -12.17 -13.88
N PHE A 226 9.52 -12.66 -12.76
CA PHE A 226 9.78 -14.09 -12.56
C PHE A 226 8.49 -14.91 -12.67
N MET A 227 7.42 -14.47 -12.03
CA MET A 227 6.11 -15.10 -12.12
C MET A 227 5.58 -15.12 -13.56
N ILE A 228 5.60 -13.97 -14.26
CA ILE A 228 5.12 -13.84 -15.65
C ILE A 228 5.85 -14.81 -16.59
N LYS A 229 7.15 -14.99 -16.39
CA LYS A 229 7.97 -15.90 -17.23
C LYS A 229 7.67 -17.37 -16.97
N ASN A 230 7.38 -17.74 -15.72
CA ASN A 230 7.25 -19.16 -15.34
C ASN A 230 5.80 -19.67 -15.37
N ILE A 231 4.80 -18.78 -15.34
CA ILE A 231 3.41 -19.19 -15.34
C ILE A 231 2.93 -19.51 -16.78
N THR A 232 2.26 -20.63 -16.94
CA THR A 232 1.60 -21.02 -18.19
C THR A 232 0.09 -20.96 -18.03
N ILE A 233 -0.58 -20.14 -18.83
CA ILE A 233 -2.03 -20.01 -18.85
C ILE A 233 -2.57 -21.05 -19.83
N ARG A 234 -3.44 -21.95 -19.37
CA ARG A 234 -4.05 -23.02 -20.17
C ARG A 234 -5.47 -22.66 -20.62
N GLY A 235 -6.18 -21.86 -19.82
CA GLY A 235 -7.53 -21.42 -20.12
C GLY A 235 -7.60 -20.28 -21.13
N ASN A 236 -8.80 -20.01 -21.63
CA ASN A 236 -9.04 -18.91 -22.55
C ASN A 236 -9.14 -17.58 -21.81
N GLU A 237 -8.14 -16.70 -21.96
CA GLU A 237 -8.11 -15.37 -21.33
C GLU A 237 -9.22 -14.42 -21.83
N TYR A 238 -9.91 -14.79 -22.91
CA TYR A 238 -10.96 -14.00 -23.56
C TYR A 238 -12.35 -14.65 -23.44
N ALA A 239 -12.48 -15.69 -22.63
CA ALA A 239 -13.74 -16.44 -22.48
C ALA A 239 -14.90 -15.59 -21.92
N GLN A 240 -14.62 -14.51 -21.24
CA GLN A 240 -15.64 -13.59 -20.72
C GLN A 240 -16.20 -12.63 -21.77
N LEU A 241 -15.55 -12.55 -22.92
CA LEU A 241 -16.09 -11.86 -24.09
C LEU A 241 -17.03 -12.83 -24.80
N ASN A 242 -18.33 -12.72 -24.54
CA ASN A 242 -19.34 -13.50 -25.25
C ASN A 242 -19.17 -13.32 -26.76
N ASP A 243 -19.46 -14.37 -27.54
CA ASP A 243 -19.40 -14.35 -29.02
C ASP A 243 -20.21 -13.21 -29.64
N GLU A 244 -21.22 -12.69 -28.92
CA GLU A 244 -22.07 -11.58 -29.32
C GLU A 244 -21.47 -10.19 -29.02
N GLY A 245 -20.28 -10.12 -28.42
CA GLY A 245 -19.60 -8.85 -28.13
C GLY A 245 -20.28 -7.96 -27.08
N GLU A 246 -21.16 -8.51 -26.29
CA GLU A 246 -21.82 -7.79 -25.18
C GLU A 246 -20.78 -7.41 -24.13
N LYS A 247 -20.70 -6.09 -23.84
CA LYS A 247 -19.79 -5.58 -22.82
C LYS A 247 -20.27 -5.98 -21.42
N VAL A 248 -19.35 -6.38 -20.56
CA VAL A 248 -19.65 -6.59 -19.14
C VAL A 248 -20.21 -5.29 -18.56
N ASN A 249 -21.43 -5.36 -18.02
CA ASN A 249 -22.10 -4.23 -17.40
C ASN A 249 -22.00 -4.37 -15.89
N LEU A 250 -21.36 -3.39 -15.23
CA LEU A 250 -21.14 -3.36 -13.77
C LEU A 250 -22.43 -3.54 -12.97
N ILE A 251 -23.50 -2.84 -13.37
CA ILE A 251 -24.80 -2.89 -12.65
C ILE A 251 -25.42 -4.28 -12.75
N LYS A 252 -25.38 -4.89 -13.95
CA LYS A 252 -25.88 -6.26 -14.17
C LYS A 252 -25.04 -7.28 -13.40
N SER A 253 -23.70 -7.11 -13.38
CA SER A 253 -22.79 -7.98 -12.64
C SER A 253 -23.00 -7.88 -11.14
N PHE A 254 -23.17 -6.66 -10.59
CA PHE A 254 -23.49 -6.45 -9.20
C PHE A 254 -24.85 -7.06 -8.81
N GLY A 255 -25.87 -6.90 -9.66
CA GLY A 255 -27.17 -7.55 -9.47
C GLY A 255 -27.09 -9.08 -9.44
N THR A 256 -26.25 -9.67 -10.30
CA THR A 256 -26.00 -11.12 -10.33
C THR A 256 -25.24 -11.57 -9.07
N PHE A 257 -24.23 -10.82 -8.63
CA PHE A 257 -23.51 -11.08 -7.38
C PHE A 257 -24.44 -11.08 -6.18
N MET A 258 -25.31 -10.07 -6.05
CA MET A 258 -26.27 -9.98 -4.93
C MET A 258 -27.27 -11.13 -4.89
N LYS A 259 -27.58 -11.75 -6.02
CA LYS A 259 -28.41 -12.96 -6.10
C LYS A 259 -27.65 -14.24 -5.71
N ASN A 260 -26.34 -14.22 -5.75
CA ASN A 260 -25.49 -15.36 -5.39
C ASN A 260 -25.27 -15.39 -3.87
N ARG A 261 -26.17 -16.06 -3.14
CA ARG A 261 -26.12 -16.14 -1.67
C ARG A 261 -24.79 -16.64 -1.10
N PRO A 262 -24.13 -17.70 -1.65
CA PRO A 262 -22.80 -18.11 -1.20
C PRO A 262 -21.74 -17.01 -1.34
N ALA A 263 -21.72 -16.31 -2.46
CA ALA A 263 -20.76 -15.21 -2.69
C ALA A 263 -20.96 -14.05 -1.70
N VAL A 264 -22.19 -13.64 -1.49
CA VAL A 264 -22.54 -12.61 -0.50
C VAL A 264 -22.18 -13.05 0.92
N GLY A 265 -22.46 -14.31 1.28
CA GLY A 265 -22.08 -14.88 2.57
C GLY A 265 -20.56 -14.88 2.82
N CYS A 266 -19.78 -15.29 1.83
CA CYS A 266 -18.31 -15.23 1.90
C CYS A 266 -17.78 -13.79 2.04
N THR A 267 -18.39 -12.84 1.33
CA THR A 267 -17.99 -11.42 1.43
C THR A 267 -18.27 -10.87 2.84
N ILE A 268 -19.44 -11.15 3.40
CA ILE A 268 -19.80 -10.72 4.78
C ILE A 268 -18.85 -11.37 5.80
N ALA A 269 -18.54 -12.65 5.64
CA ALA A 269 -17.59 -13.35 6.51
C ALA A 269 -16.18 -12.73 6.43
N ALA A 270 -15.71 -12.41 5.22
CA ALA A 270 -14.42 -11.74 5.03
C ALA A 270 -14.39 -10.35 5.70
N MET A 271 -15.47 -9.55 5.54
CA MET A 271 -15.59 -8.26 6.24
C MET A 271 -15.52 -8.43 7.76
N GLY A 272 -16.22 -9.42 8.32
CA GLY A 272 -16.16 -9.72 9.75
C GLY A 272 -14.77 -10.10 10.24
N MET A 273 -14.03 -10.90 9.46
CA MET A 273 -12.64 -11.24 9.77
C MET A 273 -11.72 -10.02 9.77
N PHE A 274 -11.83 -9.15 8.75
CA PHE A 274 -11.03 -7.91 8.68
C PHE A 274 -11.33 -6.97 9.84
N LEU A 275 -12.60 -6.78 10.21
CA LEU A 275 -12.98 -5.98 11.37
C LEU A 275 -12.40 -6.55 12.67
N GLY A 276 -12.45 -7.87 12.86
CA GLY A 276 -11.84 -8.54 14.01
C GLY A 276 -10.32 -8.37 14.08
N MET A 277 -9.62 -8.41 12.96
CA MET A 277 -8.17 -8.20 12.91
C MET A 277 -7.75 -6.75 13.19
N GLN A 278 -8.61 -5.77 12.88
CA GLN A 278 -8.33 -4.35 13.11
C GLN A 278 -8.64 -3.92 14.55
N SER A 279 -9.45 -4.70 15.29
CA SER A 279 -9.86 -4.40 16.67
C SER A 279 -8.95 -5.03 17.72
N ALA A 280 -8.01 -5.89 17.33
CA ALA A 280 -7.03 -6.55 18.18
C ALA A 280 -5.68 -5.83 18.15
#